data_6c88411220e3f69e6765672919a0e98d
#
_entry.id   6c88411220e3f69e6765672919a0e98d
#
_cell.length_a   1.000
_cell.length_b   1.000
_cell.length_c   1.000
_cell.angle_alpha   90.00
_cell.angle_beta   90.00
_cell.angle_gamma   90.00
#
_symmetry.space_group_name_H-M   'P 1'
#
loop_
_entity.id
_entity.type
_entity.pdbx_description
1 polymer ?
#
loop_
_entity_poly.entity_id
_entity_poly.type
_entity_poly.pdbx_seq_one_letter_code
_entity_poly.pdbx_strand_id
1 'polypeptide(L)'
;MEYKEVNSSNGVKTIPITDENKIVEILVKWWQKKYPMNMGERNQNAFILAAAFNDFGISSTTATLVITQYQSSSFSASEINNTIKSAYSNTKNFNTKFYEDEEKINQIQQRLRRGESKKTIRQDLNESSLTLDVIDSVLAKAEEDNSVKFWTMSSKGIVKAIPLIFKKFLESNGYFKFCPQGQKHSVFVKVTDNLIDHCSEKDIKDFILGHLHGMEDMAIYNFFADQTRLFKEDFLSLLGTIDIFFIEDTKETSYLYYENCAVKITKDKVEAIDYLELQGFVWKDHIINRVYRDCQLQE
;
A
#
# COMPACT_ATOMS: atom_id res chain seq x y z
N MET A 1 1.71 8.77 8.87
CA MET A 1 2.98 8.20 8.38
C MET A 1 4.09 8.57 9.34
N GLU A 2 4.86 7.61 9.77
CA GLU A 2 6.09 7.82 10.54
C GLU A 2 7.26 7.91 9.56
N TYR A 3 8.18 8.83 9.82
CA TYR A 3 9.40 8.93 9.02
C TYR A 3 10.46 7.97 9.54
N LYS A 4 11.40 7.61 8.67
CA LYS A 4 12.59 6.81 9.01
C LYS A 4 13.85 7.63 8.78
N GLU A 5 14.91 7.29 9.51
CA GLU A 5 16.23 7.92 9.38
C GLU A 5 17.18 7.02 8.59
N VAL A 6 18.00 7.65 7.75
CA VAL A 6 19.06 6.95 7.03
C VAL A 6 20.17 6.64 8.02
N ASN A 7 20.23 5.40 8.51
CA ASN A 7 21.33 4.94 9.35
C ASN A 7 22.60 4.78 8.51
N SER A 8 23.61 5.55 8.81
CA SER A 8 24.89 5.61 8.10
C SER A 8 25.68 4.28 7.99
N SER A 9 25.28 3.24 8.74
CA SER A 9 25.96 1.93 8.75
C SER A 9 25.28 0.85 7.92
N ASN A 10 23.99 1.00 7.52
CA ASN A 10 23.23 -0.08 6.86
C ASN A 10 22.45 0.34 5.60
N GLY A 11 22.52 1.60 5.18
CA GLY A 11 21.74 2.08 4.03
C GLY A 11 20.22 2.06 4.26
N VAL A 12 19.48 2.50 3.25
CA VAL A 12 18.01 2.43 3.23
C VAL A 12 17.63 0.99 2.86
N LYS A 13 16.98 0.27 3.77
CA LYS A 13 16.52 -1.13 3.55
C LYS A 13 15.05 -1.22 3.12
N THR A 14 14.49 -0.16 2.57
CA THR A 14 13.09 -0.08 2.17
C THR A 14 12.95 0.87 0.99
N ILE A 15 11.77 0.95 0.39
CA ILE A 15 11.52 1.84 -0.74
C ILE A 15 11.10 3.21 -0.20
N PRO A 16 11.91 4.26 -0.41
CA PRO A 16 11.53 5.61 -0.03
C PRO A 16 10.57 6.22 -1.04
N ILE A 17 9.70 7.12 -0.59
CA ILE A 17 8.98 8.02 -1.50
C ILE A 17 10.01 8.93 -2.14
N THR A 18 10.06 8.95 -3.48
CA THR A 18 10.98 9.79 -4.27
C THR A 18 10.29 10.99 -4.92
N ASP A 19 8.95 11.02 -4.92
CA ASP A 19 8.19 12.16 -5.43
C ASP A 19 8.29 13.34 -4.47
N GLU A 20 9.02 14.38 -4.88
CA GLU A 20 9.24 15.61 -4.11
C GLU A 20 7.92 16.29 -3.75
N ASN A 21 6.95 16.33 -4.65
CA ASN A 21 5.65 16.95 -4.40
C ASN A 21 4.86 16.19 -3.32
N LYS A 22 4.88 14.86 -3.36
CA LYS A 22 4.24 14.00 -2.36
C LYS A 22 4.86 14.20 -0.98
N ILE A 23 6.19 14.31 -0.90
CA ILE A 23 6.92 14.59 0.36
C ILE A 23 6.55 15.98 0.90
N VAL A 24 6.57 17.00 0.04
CA VAL A 24 6.18 18.38 0.38
C VAL A 24 4.76 18.41 0.93
N GLU A 25 3.82 17.76 0.28
CA GLU A 25 2.42 17.70 0.72
C GLU A 25 2.27 17.08 2.12
N ILE A 26 2.96 15.96 2.38
CA ILE A 26 2.96 15.30 3.69
C ILE A 26 3.52 16.23 4.77
N LEU A 27 4.66 16.86 4.51
CA LEU A 27 5.33 17.75 5.46
C LEU A 27 4.52 19.03 5.73
N VAL A 28 3.92 19.63 4.70
CA VAL A 28 3.05 20.81 4.85
C VAL A 28 1.81 20.47 5.66
N LYS A 29 1.12 19.36 5.37
CA LYS A 29 -0.04 18.89 6.16
C LYS A 29 0.30 18.64 7.62
N TRP A 30 1.43 17.99 7.89
CA TRP A 30 1.94 17.75 9.24
C TRP A 30 2.21 19.07 9.97
N TRP A 31 2.90 20.00 9.30
CA TRP A 31 3.29 21.27 9.86
C TRP A 31 2.07 22.16 10.14
N GLN A 32 1.16 22.32 9.18
CA GLN A 32 -0.08 23.12 9.36
C GLN A 32 -0.91 22.64 10.56
N LYS A 33 -0.92 21.36 10.84
CA LYS A 33 -1.66 20.80 11.97
C LYS A 33 -1.04 21.14 13.32
N LYS A 34 0.28 21.36 13.38
CA LYS A 34 1.00 21.53 14.66
C LYS A 34 1.53 22.95 14.90
N TYR A 35 1.78 23.70 13.83
CA TYR A 35 2.50 24.98 13.88
C TYR A 35 1.73 26.08 13.16
N PRO A 36 0.72 26.68 13.81
CA PRO A 36 -0.05 27.77 13.20
C PRO A 36 0.83 29.01 12.97
N MET A 37 0.56 29.75 11.89
CA MET A 37 1.29 30.97 11.52
C MET A 37 0.81 32.19 12.31
N ASN A 38 0.82 32.09 13.64
CA ASN A 38 0.42 33.17 14.54
C ASN A 38 1.49 34.27 14.60
N MET A 39 1.03 35.50 14.93
CA MET A 39 1.92 36.65 15.09
C MET A 39 2.89 36.39 16.26
N GLY A 40 4.20 36.58 16.03
CA GLY A 40 5.26 36.30 16.99
C GLY A 40 5.96 34.93 16.84
N GLU A 41 5.34 33.93 16.22
CA GLU A 41 5.90 32.59 16.09
C GLU A 41 6.27 32.20 14.63
N ARG A 42 5.92 33.09 13.65
CA ARG A 42 6.03 32.80 12.22
C ARG A 42 7.41 32.40 11.77
N ASN A 43 8.43 33.15 12.18
CA ASN A 43 9.83 32.86 11.83
C ASN A 43 10.26 31.48 12.36
N GLN A 44 9.91 31.17 13.60
CA GLN A 44 10.22 29.88 14.21
C GLN A 44 9.46 28.75 13.51
N ASN A 45 8.18 28.93 13.26
CA ASN A 45 7.36 27.92 12.61
C ASN A 45 7.78 27.69 11.14
N ALA A 46 8.13 28.77 10.41
CA ALA A 46 8.70 28.66 9.06
C ALA A 46 10.07 27.96 9.08
N PHE A 47 10.91 28.24 10.09
CA PHE A 47 12.19 27.54 10.27
C PHE A 47 11.99 26.04 10.47
N ILE A 48 11.01 25.63 11.28
CA ILE A 48 10.69 24.22 11.50
C ILE A 48 10.32 23.51 10.18
N LEU A 49 9.50 24.16 9.35
CA LEU A 49 9.14 23.60 8.04
C LEU A 49 10.36 23.54 7.10
N ALA A 50 11.16 24.62 7.04
CA ALA A 50 12.36 24.66 6.21
C ALA A 50 13.41 23.61 6.66
N ALA A 51 13.58 23.41 7.96
CA ALA A 51 14.46 22.37 8.52
C ALA A 51 13.93 20.96 8.19
N ALA A 52 12.62 20.74 8.26
CA ALA A 52 12.02 19.48 7.83
C ALA A 52 12.24 19.25 6.33
N PHE A 53 12.08 20.24 5.50
CA PHE A 53 12.40 20.12 4.07
C PHE A 53 13.87 19.77 3.83
N ASN A 54 14.80 20.41 4.54
CA ASN A 54 16.23 20.06 4.48
C ASN A 54 16.49 18.61 4.89
N ASP A 55 15.88 18.15 5.99
CA ASP A 55 16.05 16.78 6.49
C ASP A 55 15.56 15.73 5.49
N PHE A 56 14.52 16.05 4.72
CA PHE A 56 13.92 15.16 3.69
C PHE A 56 14.48 15.39 2.28
N GLY A 57 15.55 16.19 2.12
CA GLY A 57 16.24 16.38 0.85
C GLY A 57 15.48 17.24 -0.17
N ILE A 58 14.47 18.00 0.27
CA ILE A 58 13.75 18.95 -0.59
C ILE A 58 14.68 20.10 -0.94
N SER A 59 14.65 20.60 -2.19
CA SER A 59 15.51 21.70 -2.60
C SER A 59 15.16 23.00 -1.87
N SER A 60 16.17 23.87 -1.63
CA SER A 60 15.93 25.20 -1.04
C SER A 60 15.04 26.07 -1.93
N THR A 61 15.05 25.83 -3.24
CA THR A 61 14.18 26.51 -4.21
C THR A 61 12.73 26.13 -3.99
N THR A 62 12.43 24.84 -3.88
CA THR A 62 11.09 24.32 -3.56
C THR A 62 10.62 24.82 -2.19
N ALA A 63 11.51 24.77 -1.18
CA ALA A 63 11.20 25.32 0.15
C ALA A 63 10.82 26.81 0.09
N THR A 64 11.53 27.60 -0.72
CA THR A 64 11.22 29.02 -0.93
C THR A 64 9.84 29.19 -1.57
N LEU A 65 9.54 28.46 -2.62
CA LEU A 65 8.25 28.52 -3.30
C LEU A 65 7.08 28.21 -2.35
N VAL A 66 7.23 27.19 -1.53
CA VAL A 66 6.18 26.78 -0.59
C VAL A 66 6.03 27.77 0.55
N ILE A 67 7.12 28.19 1.21
CA ILE A 67 7.06 29.04 2.39
C ILE A 67 6.66 30.49 2.02
N THR A 68 7.00 30.97 0.82
CA THR A 68 6.60 32.29 0.33
C THR A 68 5.06 32.44 0.22
N GLN A 69 4.33 31.34 0.08
CA GLN A 69 2.85 31.38 0.09
C GLN A 69 2.28 31.90 1.42
N TYR A 70 3.05 31.88 2.50
CA TYR A 70 2.69 32.39 3.83
C TYR A 70 3.19 33.82 4.09
N GLN A 71 3.73 34.49 3.07
CA GLN A 71 4.17 35.88 3.16
C GLN A 71 3.03 36.80 3.56
N SER A 72 3.35 37.80 4.39
CA SER A 72 2.40 38.82 4.83
C SER A 72 3.12 40.14 5.10
N SER A 73 2.38 41.22 5.39
CA SER A 73 2.97 42.52 5.75
C SER A 73 3.89 42.47 6.98
N SER A 74 3.69 41.50 7.85
CA SER A 74 4.48 41.26 9.08
C SER A 74 5.40 40.05 8.99
N PHE A 75 5.57 39.46 7.80
CA PHE A 75 6.49 38.36 7.50
C PHE A 75 6.99 38.52 6.04
N SER A 76 8.06 39.25 5.90
CA SER A 76 8.56 39.69 4.59
C SER A 76 9.30 38.56 3.82
N ALA A 77 9.39 38.72 2.51
CA ALA A 77 10.17 37.79 1.67
C ALA A 77 11.66 37.71 2.08
N SER A 78 12.22 38.83 2.59
CA SER A 78 13.60 38.86 3.09
C SER A 78 13.76 38.00 4.35
N GLU A 79 12.81 38.07 5.29
CA GLU A 79 12.81 37.21 6.48
C GLU A 79 12.65 35.75 6.13
N ILE A 80 11.74 35.41 5.20
CA ILE A 80 11.55 34.05 4.70
C ILE A 80 12.85 33.51 4.14
N ASN A 81 13.51 34.24 3.24
CA ASN A 81 14.78 33.84 2.62
C ASN A 81 15.88 33.63 3.67
N ASN A 82 15.99 34.51 4.67
CA ASN A 82 16.96 34.36 5.74
C ASN A 82 16.66 33.11 6.62
N THR A 83 15.40 32.85 6.91
CA THR A 83 14.95 31.69 7.67
C THR A 83 15.29 30.38 6.94
N ILE A 84 15.02 30.32 5.64
CA ILE A 84 15.35 29.14 4.79
C ILE A 84 16.86 28.97 4.72
N LYS A 85 17.63 30.04 4.48
CA LYS A 85 19.08 30.02 4.43
C LYS A 85 19.68 29.50 5.74
N SER A 86 19.13 29.90 6.88
CA SER A 86 19.53 29.41 8.20
C SER A 86 19.23 27.91 8.37
N ALA A 87 18.05 27.44 7.98
CA ALA A 87 17.70 26.03 8.07
C ALA A 87 18.58 25.13 7.17
N TYR A 88 18.87 25.57 5.97
CA TYR A 88 19.71 24.85 5.00
C TYR A 88 21.22 25.00 5.24
N SER A 89 21.65 25.82 6.20
CA SER A 89 23.05 25.86 6.65
C SER A 89 23.48 24.56 7.34
N ASN A 90 22.51 23.77 7.84
CA ASN A 90 22.78 22.47 8.41
C ASN A 90 22.85 21.37 7.35
N THR A 91 23.93 21.37 6.59
CA THR A 91 24.17 20.41 5.49
C THR A 91 24.31 18.95 5.96
N LYS A 92 24.62 18.73 7.25
CA LYS A 92 24.76 17.37 7.80
C LYS A 92 23.43 16.63 7.87
N ASN A 93 22.34 17.35 8.00
CA ASN A 93 20.99 16.76 8.08
C ASN A 93 20.32 16.68 6.71
N PHE A 94 20.93 17.18 5.64
CA PHE A 94 20.32 17.14 4.33
C PHE A 94 20.08 15.69 3.87
N ASN A 95 18.84 15.37 3.53
CA ASN A 95 18.41 14.07 3.02
C ASN A 95 18.72 12.90 3.98
N THR A 96 18.58 13.13 5.30
CA THR A 96 18.78 12.11 6.32
C THR A 96 17.49 11.40 6.73
N LYS A 97 16.34 11.91 6.31
CA LYS A 97 15.01 11.36 6.63
C LYS A 97 14.23 11.04 5.36
N PHE A 98 13.37 10.04 5.44
CA PHE A 98 12.50 9.66 4.35
C PHE A 98 11.19 9.06 4.85
N TYR A 99 10.17 9.07 4.00
CA TYR A 99 8.95 8.30 4.17
C TYR A 99 9.04 7.03 3.35
N GLU A 100 8.56 5.94 3.93
CA GLU A 100 8.44 4.65 3.24
C GLU A 100 7.30 4.70 2.23
N ASP A 101 7.52 4.21 1.02
CA ASP A 101 6.49 4.08 0.00
C ASP A 101 5.69 2.79 0.22
N GLU A 102 4.77 2.85 1.20
CA GLU A 102 3.93 1.72 1.57
C GLU A 102 3.09 1.20 0.38
N GLU A 103 2.72 2.08 -0.53
CA GLU A 103 1.94 1.74 -1.71
C GLU A 103 2.75 0.85 -2.66
N LYS A 104 3.99 1.24 -2.99
CA LYS A 104 4.91 0.40 -3.78
C LYS A 104 5.24 -0.92 -3.09
N ILE A 105 5.46 -0.91 -1.79
CA ILE A 105 5.74 -2.13 -1.02
C ILE A 105 4.55 -3.08 -1.09
N ASN A 106 3.33 -2.57 -0.90
CA ASN A 106 2.11 -3.36 -1.01
C ASN A 106 1.92 -3.94 -2.43
N GLN A 107 2.21 -3.17 -3.48
CA GLN A 107 2.18 -3.66 -4.86
C GLN A 107 3.15 -4.84 -5.06
N ILE A 108 4.37 -4.75 -4.56
CA ILE A 108 5.36 -5.83 -4.64
C ILE A 108 4.86 -7.09 -3.91
N GLN A 109 4.31 -6.92 -2.70
CA GLN A 109 3.76 -8.03 -1.93
C GLN A 109 2.59 -8.70 -2.67
N GLN A 110 1.72 -7.92 -3.31
CA GLN A 110 0.61 -8.45 -4.10
C GLN A 110 1.11 -9.22 -5.32
N ARG A 111 2.10 -8.70 -6.05
CA ARG A 111 2.72 -9.39 -7.20
C ARG A 111 3.30 -10.76 -6.79
N LEU A 112 3.99 -10.81 -5.64
CA LEU A 112 4.49 -12.07 -5.09
C LEU A 112 3.36 -13.05 -4.74
N ARG A 113 2.27 -12.56 -4.14
CA ARG A 113 1.09 -13.38 -3.81
C ARG A 113 0.37 -13.93 -5.03
N ARG A 114 0.43 -13.22 -6.17
CA ARG A 114 -0.08 -13.70 -7.47
C ARG A 114 0.80 -14.79 -8.09
N GLY A 115 1.94 -15.12 -7.47
CA GLY A 115 2.89 -16.10 -8.00
C GLY A 115 3.83 -15.52 -9.04
N GLU A 116 3.93 -14.19 -9.17
CA GLU A 116 4.88 -13.57 -10.07
C GLU A 116 6.32 -13.84 -9.60
N SER A 117 7.22 -14.15 -10.54
CA SER A 117 8.58 -14.51 -10.17
C SER A 117 9.35 -13.32 -9.62
N LYS A 118 10.13 -13.54 -8.54
CA LYS A 118 11.04 -12.51 -8.00
C LYS A 118 11.94 -11.91 -9.06
N LYS A 119 12.35 -12.73 -10.06
CA LYS A 119 13.20 -12.28 -11.15
C LYS A 119 12.52 -11.23 -11.99
N THR A 120 11.24 -11.41 -12.32
CA THR A 120 10.45 -10.43 -13.06
C THR A 120 10.25 -9.16 -12.26
N ILE A 121 9.80 -9.28 -10.99
CA ILE A 121 9.60 -8.13 -10.11
C ILE A 121 10.91 -7.35 -9.92
N ARG A 122 12.03 -8.05 -9.72
CA ARG A 122 13.35 -7.43 -9.57
C ARG A 122 13.79 -6.69 -10.84
N GLN A 123 13.49 -7.23 -12.01
CA GLN A 123 13.83 -6.63 -13.29
C GLN A 123 13.07 -5.31 -13.49
N ASP A 124 11.77 -5.30 -13.26
CA ASP A 124 10.92 -4.10 -13.36
C ASP A 124 11.32 -3.02 -12.34
N LEU A 125 11.61 -3.43 -11.10
CA LEU A 125 12.05 -2.49 -10.05
C LEU A 125 13.45 -1.92 -10.32
N ASN A 126 14.34 -2.68 -10.94
CA ASN A 126 15.67 -2.21 -11.32
C ASN A 126 15.60 -1.11 -12.40
N GLU A 127 14.62 -1.20 -13.30
CA GLU A 127 14.34 -0.13 -14.28
C GLU A 127 13.86 1.16 -13.61
N SER A 128 13.32 1.09 -12.38
CA SER A 128 12.86 2.24 -11.59
C SER A 128 13.93 2.89 -10.70
N SER A 129 15.22 2.71 -10.96
CA SER A 129 16.38 3.30 -10.25
C SER A 129 16.54 2.88 -8.78
N LEU A 130 15.89 1.81 -8.33
CA LEU A 130 16.10 1.23 -7.01
C LEU A 130 17.37 0.38 -6.98
N THR A 131 18.12 0.46 -5.88
CA THR A 131 19.31 -0.41 -5.72
C THR A 131 18.90 -1.85 -5.47
N LEU A 132 19.70 -2.80 -5.96
CA LEU A 132 19.43 -4.23 -5.82
C LEU A 132 19.28 -4.65 -4.35
N ASP A 133 20.07 -4.07 -3.45
CA ASP A 133 19.99 -4.34 -2.00
C ASP A 133 18.63 -3.94 -1.39
N VAL A 134 18.06 -2.83 -1.84
CA VAL A 134 16.73 -2.39 -1.41
C VAL A 134 15.65 -3.35 -1.93
N ILE A 135 15.73 -3.72 -3.20
CA ILE A 135 14.79 -4.67 -3.82
C ILE A 135 14.85 -6.01 -3.08
N ASP A 136 16.03 -6.55 -2.86
CA ASP A 136 16.21 -7.84 -2.18
C ASP A 136 15.73 -7.79 -0.72
N SER A 137 15.94 -6.68 -0.03
CA SER A 137 15.45 -6.47 1.34
C SER A 137 13.91 -6.45 1.41
N VAL A 138 13.26 -5.78 0.46
CA VAL A 138 11.79 -5.71 0.39
C VAL A 138 11.20 -7.07 0.02
N LEU A 139 11.83 -7.78 -0.93
CA LEU A 139 11.41 -9.13 -1.33
C LEU A 139 11.58 -10.13 -0.17
N ALA A 140 12.69 -10.07 0.58
CA ALA A 140 12.93 -10.91 1.76
C ALA A 140 11.90 -10.63 2.87
N LYS A 141 11.59 -9.35 3.14
CA LYS A 141 10.57 -8.97 4.12
C LYS A 141 9.17 -9.42 3.71
N ALA A 142 8.85 -9.33 2.43
CA ALA A 142 7.56 -9.81 1.90
C ALA A 142 7.43 -11.34 2.02
N GLU A 143 8.54 -12.08 1.93
CA GLU A 143 8.56 -13.52 2.19
C GLU A 143 8.44 -13.86 3.66
N GLU A 144 9.09 -13.11 4.55
CA GLU A 144 8.94 -13.25 5.99
C GLU A 144 7.48 -13.04 6.41
N ASP A 145 6.81 -12.02 5.88
CA ASP A 145 5.38 -11.75 6.10
C ASP A 145 4.48 -12.88 5.56
N ASN A 146 4.88 -13.55 4.47
CA ASN A 146 4.20 -14.73 3.94
C ASN A 146 4.50 -16.03 4.71
N SER A 147 5.59 -16.07 5.50
CA SER A 147 5.96 -17.22 6.34
C SER A 147 5.35 -17.18 7.74
N VAL A 148 4.38 -16.30 7.98
CA VAL A 148 3.74 -16.18 9.30
C VAL A 148 3.11 -17.49 9.72
N LYS A 149 3.69 -18.12 10.75
CA LYS A 149 3.17 -19.34 11.35
C LYS A 149 1.95 -19.00 12.22
N PHE A 150 0.77 -19.31 11.72
CA PHE A 150 -0.48 -19.15 12.47
C PHE A 150 -0.82 -20.35 13.35
N TRP A 151 0.22 -21.14 13.71
CA TRP A 151 0.13 -22.28 14.61
C TRP A 151 1.35 -22.36 15.52
N THR A 152 1.20 -23.12 16.60
CA THR A 152 2.31 -23.57 17.46
C THR A 152 2.37 -25.08 17.47
N MET A 153 3.57 -25.63 17.67
CA MET A 153 3.78 -27.04 17.91
C MET A 153 4.47 -27.21 19.26
N SER A 154 3.90 -28.05 20.12
CA SER A 154 4.53 -28.38 21.39
C SER A 154 5.72 -29.34 21.19
N SER A 155 6.57 -29.48 22.21
CA SER A 155 7.65 -30.48 22.24
C SER A 155 7.19 -31.93 22.03
N LYS A 156 5.90 -32.19 22.23
CA LYS A 156 5.24 -33.49 22.00
C LYS A 156 4.61 -33.62 20.60
N GLY A 157 4.85 -32.68 19.70
CA GLY A 157 4.29 -32.69 18.36
C GLY A 157 2.82 -32.26 18.25
N ILE A 158 2.21 -31.73 19.33
CA ILE A 158 0.81 -31.29 19.31
C ILE A 158 0.73 -29.93 18.66
N VAL A 159 0.02 -29.85 17.54
CA VAL A 159 -0.23 -28.61 16.79
C VAL A 159 -1.47 -27.89 17.33
N LYS A 160 -1.41 -26.57 17.45
CA LYS A 160 -2.55 -25.72 17.81
C LYS A 160 -2.56 -24.49 16.91
N ALA A 161 -3.73 -24.16 16.35
CA ALA A 161 -3.91 -22.89 15.63
C ALA A 161 -3.94 -21.72 16.63
N ILE A 162 -3.39 -20.58 16.20
CA ILE A 162 -3.42 -19.32 16.96
C ILE A 162 -4.47 -18.42 16.27
N PRO A 163 -5.68 -18.26 16.84
CA PRO A 163 -6.80 -17.63 16.14
C PRO A 163 -6.51 -16.21 15.62
N LEU A 164 -5.85 -15.39 16.43
CA LEU A 164 -5.52 -14.01 16.03
C LEU A 164 -4.54 -13.96 14.87
N ILE A 165 -3.52 -14.82 14.88
CA ILE A 165 -2.52 -14.86 13.80
C ILE A 165 -3.13 -15.47 12.54
N PHE A 166 -3.96 -16.51 12.69
CA PHE A 166 -4.72 -17.12 11.60
C PHE A 166 -5.64 -16.08 10.91
N LYS A 167 -6.38 -15.31 11.72
CA LYS A 167 -7.17 -14.18 11.22
C LYS A 167 -6.31 -13.20 10.41
N LYS A 168 -5.22 -12.70 11.02
CA LYS A 168 -4.33 -11.74 10.35
C LYS A 168 -3.74 -12.31 9.07
N PHE A 169 -3.39 -13.58 9.06
CA PHE A 169 -2.88 -14.26 7.86
C PHE A 169 -3.94 -14.30 6.74
N LEU A 170 -5.18 -14.62 7.05
CA LEU A 170 -6.28 -14.57 6.07
C LEU A 170 -6.52 -13.15 5.56
N GLU A 171 -6.60 -12.17 6.46
CA GLU A 171 -6.81 -10.76 6.09
C GLU A 171 -5.66 -10.21 5.23
N SER A 172 -4.41 -10.56 5.55
CA SER A 172 -3.26 -10.17 4.72
C SER A 172 -3.25 -10.83 3.34
N ASN A 173 -4.00 -11.92 3.17
CA ASN A 173 -4.21 -12.59 1.89
C ASN A 173 -5.56 -12.21 1.23
N GLY A 174 -6.19 -11.14 1.70
CA GLY A 174 -7.37 -10.54 1.08
C GLY A 174 -8.71 -11.15 1.49
N TYR A 175 -8.76 -12.01 2.51
CA TYR A 175 -10.01 -12.62 2.98
C TYR A 175 -10.68 -11.76 4.05
N PHE A 176 -11.91 -11.34 3.79
CA PHE A 176 -12.70 -10.46 4.66
C PHE A 176 -14.16 -10.88 4.71
N LYS A 177 -14.91 -10.24 5.61
CA LYS A 177 -16.36 -10.21 5.55
C LYS A 177 -16.81 -8.94 4.86
N PHE A 178 -17.83 -9.04 4.06
CA PHE A 178 -18.53 -7.91 3.47
C PHE A 178 -20.02 -8.02 3.77
N CYS A 179 -20.62 -6.93 4.22
CA CYS A 179 -22.05 -6.83 4.44
C CYS A 179 -22.68 -5.99 3.33
N PRO A 180 -23.33 -6.61 2.34
CA PRO A 180 -23.97 -5.85 1.28
C PRO A 180 -25.05 -4.91 1.84
N GLN A 181 -25.19 -3.73 1.23
CA GLN A 181 -26.18 -2.75 1.67
C GLN A 181 -27.59 -3.34 1.68
N GLY A 182 -28.30 -3.17 2.79
CA GLY A 182 -29.66 -3.72 2.97
C GLY A 182 -29.73 -5.19 3.38
N GLN A 183 -28.60 -5.89 3.52
CA GLN A 183 -28.55 -7.26 4.05
C GLN A 183 -28.19 -7.28 5.53
N LYS A 184 -28.69 -8.28 6.25
CA LYS A 184 -28.38 -8.50 7.69
C LYS A 184 -27.20 -9.46 7.89
N HIS A 185 -26.83 -10.21 6.88
CA HIS A 185 -25.77 -11.21 6.93
C HIS A 185 -24.58 -10.77 6.09
N SER A 186 -23.41 -10.96 6.63
CA SER A 186 -22.17 -10.77 5.88
C SER A 186 -21.85 -12.03 5.08
N VAL A 187 -21.22 -11.81 3.93
CA VAL A 187 -20.64 -12.86 3.08
C VAL A 187 -19.11 -12.81 3.19
N PHE A 188 -18.46 -13.94 2.99
CA PHE A 188 -17.00 -13.95 2.85
C PHE A 188 -16.62 -13.52 1.43
N VAL A 189 -15.60 -12.70 1.35
CA VAL A 189 -15.07 -12.18 0.10
C VAL A 189 -13.56 -12.31 0.08
N LYS A 190 -13.03 -12.48 -1.12
CA LYS A 190 -11.60 -12.34 -1.40
C LYS A 190 -11.37 -11.10 -2.23
N VAL A 191 -10.53 -10.20 -1.72
CA VAL A 191 -10.14 -8.97 -2.40
C VAL A 191 -8.76 -9.15 -2.99
N THR A 192 -8.62 -8.86 -4.27
CA THR A 192 -7.36 -8.88 -5.01
C THR A 192 -7.39 -7.73 -6.01
N ASP A 193 -6.50 -6.75 -5.88
CA ASP A 193 -6.34 -5.65 -6.85
C ASP A 193 -7.62 -4.87 -7.17
N ASN A 194 -8.36 -4.48 -6.16
CA ASN A 194 -9.67 -3.85 -6.30
C ASN A 194 -10.75 -4.73 -6.96
N LEU A 195 -10.44 -6.01 -7.19
CA LEU A 195 -11.41 -7.02 -7.56
C LEU A 195 -11.91 -7.77 -6.33
N ILE A 196 -13.21 -8.00 -6.28
CA ILE A 196 -13.86 -8.73 -5.21
C ILE A 196 -14.47 -10.01 -5.78
N ASP A 197 -14.18 -11.10 -5.12
CA ASP A 197 -14.72 -12.41 -5.45
C ASP A 197 -15.52 -12.96 -4.26
N HIS A 198 -16.62 -13.64 -4.52
CA HIS A 198 -17.32 -14.41 -3.49
C HIS A 198 -16.44 -15.57 -3.04
N CYS A 199 -16.42 -15.80 -1.74
CA CYS A 199 -15.58 -16.81 -1.13
C CYS A 199 -16.41 -17.69 -0.19
N SER A 200 -16.30 -19.01 -0.34
CA SER A 200 -16.92 -19.97 0.55
C SER A 200 -15.94 -20.43 1.65
N GLU A 201 -16.48 -21.07 2.69
CA GLU A 201 -15.68 -21.78 3.71
C GLU A 201 -14.68 -22.77 3.08
N LYS A 202 -15.10 -23.41 1.97
CA LYS A 202 -14.28 -24.37 1.24
C LYS A 202 -13.11 -23.68 0.56
N ASP A 203 -13.33 -22.52 -0.09
CA ASP A 203 -12.29 -21.79 -0.77
C ASP A 203 -11.19 -21.32 0.19
N ILE A 204 -11.60 -20.88 1.40
CA ILE A 204 -10.68 -20.52 2.47
C ILE A 204 -9.89 -21.75 2.94
N LYS A 205 -10.55 -22.91 3.12
CA LYS A 205 -9.88 -24.15 3.48
C LYS A 205 -8.87 -24.58 2.42
N ASP A 206 -9.28 -24.59 1.16
CA ASP A 206 -8.42 -24.97 0.03
C ASP A 206 -7.20 -24.06 -0.09
N PHE A 207 -7.38 -22.75 0.12
CA PHE A 207 -6.28 -21.80 0.17
C PHE A 207 -5.28 -22.11 1.30
N ILE A 208 -5.77 -22.34 2.52
CA ILE A 208 -4.91 -22.68 3.68
C ILE A 208 -4.17 -23.98 3.45
N LEU A 209 -4.85 -25.01 2.96
CA LEU A 209 -4.21 -26.30 2.68
C LEU A 209 -3.19 -26.19 1.55
N GLY A 210 -3.47 -25.41 0.52
CA GLY A 210 -2.51 -25.12 -0.55
C GLY A 210 -1.24 -24.41 -0.02
N HIS A 211 -1.41 -23.42 0.85
CA HIS A 211 -0.30 -22.72 1.51
C HIS A 211 0.55 -23.69 2.36
N LEU A 212 -0.09 -24.54 3.19
CA LEU A 212 0.59 -25.49 4.06
C LEU A 212 1.27 -26.62 3.27
N HIS A 213 0.69 -27.04 2.15
CA HIS A 213 1.31 -28.03 1.26
C HIS A 213 2.67 -27.55 0.74
N GLY A 214 2.80 -26.25 0.41
CA GLY A 214 4.06 -25.65 0.00
C GLY A 214 5.15 -25.61 1.10
N MET A 215 4.78 -25.83 2.37
CA MET A 215 5.72 -25.84 3.50
C MET A 215 6.32 -27.23 3.80
N GLU A 216 5.85 -28.28 3.12
CA GLU A 216 6.32 -29.67 3.24
C GLU A 216 6.24 -30.30 4.66
N ASP A 217 5.49 -29.68 5.59
CA ASP A 217 5.27 -30.22 6.94
C ASP A 217 3.93 -30.98 7.01
N MET A 218 4.03 -32.30 6.84
CA MET A 218 2.87 -33.19 6.81
C MET A 218 2.07 -33.21 8.11
N ALA A 219 2.69 -33.00 9.27
CA ALA A 219 1.99 -33.01 10.55
C ALA A 219 1.07 -31.79 10.69
N ILE A 220 1.55 -30.64 10.25
CA ILE A 220 0.79 -29.38 10.24
C ILE A 220 -0.32 -29.46 9.20
N TYR A 221 0.00 -29.91 7.97
CA TYR A 221 -0.99 -30.08 6.92
C TYR A 221 -2.16 -30.97 7.38
N ASN A 222 -1.86 -32.15 7.91
CA ASN A 222 -2.86 -33.11 8.38
C ASN A 222 -3.71 -32.53 9.51
N PHE A 223 -3.07 -31.81 10.46
CA PHE A 223 -3.82 -31.13 11.51
C PHE A 223 -4.88 -30.18 10.93
N PHE A 224 -4.52 -29.29 10.01
CA PHE A 224 -5.47 -28.33 9.44
C PHE A 224 -6.48 -29.02 8.50
N ALA A 225 -6.10 -30.07 7.80
CA ALA A 225 -7.02 -30.87 6.98
C ALA A 225 -8.16 -31.48 7.82
N ASP A 226 -7.83 -31.97 9.02
CA ASP A 226 -8.78 -32.60 9.94
C ASP A 226 -9.59 -31.59 10.76
N GLN A 227 -9.08 -30.37 10.96
CA GLN A 227 -9.73 -29.33 11.78
C GLN A 227 -10.81 -28.57 10.99
N THR A 228 -11.87 -29.26 10.59
CA THR A 228 -12.99 -28.65 9.83
C THR A 228 -13.64 -27.47 10.56
N ARG A 229 -13.59 -27.45 11.90
CA ARG A 229 -14.17 -26.39 12.73
C ARG A 229 -13.51 -25.01 12.51
N LEU A 230 -12.22 -24.98 12.16
CA LEU A 230 -11.49 -23.73 11.88
C LEU A 230 -11.96 -23.03 10.60
N PHE A 231 -12.70 -23.75 9.76
CA PHE A 231 -13.20 -23.25 8.48
C PHE A 231 -14.73 -23.09 8.48
N LYS A 232 -15.36 -23.18 9.62
CA LYS A 232 -16.80 -22.93 9.76
C LYS A 232 -17.09 -21.44 9.96
N GLU A 233 -18.27 -21.01 9.53
CA GLU A 233 -18.73 -19.63 9.63
C GLU A 233 -18.53 -19.06 11.05
N ASP A 234 -18.85 -19.83 12.10
CA ASP A 234 -18.67 -19.40 13.49
C ASP A 234 -17.22 -18.98 13.78
N PHE A 235 -16.24 -19.73 13.29
CA PHE A 235 -14.83 -19.40 13.51
C PHE A 235 -14.38 -18.30 12.56
N LEU A 236 -14.77 -18.36 11.29
CA LEU A 236 -14.41 -17.37 10.29
C LEU A 236 -15.09 -16.00 10.52
N SER A 237 -16.11 -15.95 11.40
CA SER A 237 -16.70 -14.69 11.86
C SER A 237 -15.70 -13.76 12.55
N LEU A 238 -14.53 -14.28 12.95
CA LEU A 238 -13.38 -13.49 13.42
C LEU A 238 -12.82 -12.52 12.37
N LEU A 239 -12.98 -12.80 11.08
CA LEU A 239 -12.49 -11.93 10.00
C LEU A 239 -13.08 -10.53 10.13
N GLY A 240 -12.26 -9.53 9.81
CA GLY A 240 -12.69 -8.15 9.76
C GLY A 240 -13.73 -7.91 8.69
N THR A 241 -14.60 -6.94 8.91
CA THR A 241 -15.52 -6.45 7.89
C THR A 241 -14.84 -5.37 7.08
N ILE A 242 -14.94 -5.45 5.76
CA ILE A 242 -14.43 -4.44 4.85
C ILE A 242 -15.57 -3.56 4.35
N ASP A 243 -15.33 -2.25 4.32
CA ASP A 243 -16.20 -1.29 3.64
C ASP A 243 -15.80 -1.21 2.17
N ILE A 244 -16.76 -1.45 1.29
CA ILE A 244 -16.53 -1.57 -0.14
C ILE A 244 -17.31 -0.47 -0.87
N PHE A 245 -16.59 0.33 -1.65
CA PHE A 245 -17.18 1.31 -2.57
C PHE A 245 -17.07 0.76 -3.98
N PHE A 246 -18.17 0.35 -4.55
CA PHE A 246 -18.21 -0.13 -5.94
C PHE A 246 -18.12 1.03 -6.91
N ILE A 247 -17.44 0.80 -8.02
CA ILE A 247 -17.43 1.74 -9.14
C ILE A 247 -18.78 1.63 -9.84
N GLU A 248 -19.43 2.76 -10.00
CA GLU A 248 -20.71 2.89 -10.70
C GLU A 248 -20.55 3.76 -11.95
N ASP A 249 -21.29 3.42 -12.98
CA ASP A 249 -21.41 4.26 -14.16
C ASP A 249 -22.11 5.57 -13.82
N THR A 250 -21.64 6.65 -14.42
CA THR A 250 -22.26 7.97 -14.31
C THR A 250 -22.86 8.38 -15.66
N LYS A 251 -23.48 9.57 -15.73
CA LYS A 251 -23.95 10.12 -17.01
C LYS A 251 -22.83 10.42 -18.02
N GLU A 252 -21.61 10.58 -17.52
CA GLU A 252 -20.45 11.03 -18.32
C GLU A 252 -19.37 9.97 -18.45
N THR A 253 -19.45 8.89 -17.67
CA THR A 253 -18.40 7.88 -17.59
C THR A 253 -19.01 6.49 -17.45
N SER A 254 -18.56 5.56 -18.27
CA SER A 254 -18.92 4.15 -18.20
C SER A 254 -17.67 3.28 -18.14
N TYR A 255 -17.82 2.08 -17.58
CA TYR A 255 -16.69 1.16 -17.43
C TYR A 255 -17.02 -0.20 -18.05
N LEU A 256 -16.04 -0.78 -18.74
CA LEU A 256 -16.05 -2.17 -19.16
C LEU A 256 -14.86 -2.88 -18.50
N TYR A 257 -15.10 -4.04 -17.93
CA TYR A 257 -14.08 -4.78 -17.19
C TYR A 257 -13.64 -5.99 -18.00
N TYR A 258 -12.34 -6.09 -18.29
CA TYR A 258 -11.72 -7.18 -19.05
C TYR A 258 -10.72 -7.93 -18.17
N GLU A 259 -10.25 -9.10 -18.60
CA GLU A 259 -9.32 -9.93 -17.83
C GLU A 259 -8.03 -9.19 -17.43
N ASN A 260 -7.55 -8.28 -18.26
CA ASN A 260 -6.28 -7.57 -18.06
C ASN A 260 -6.39 -6.11 -17.63
N CYS A 261 -7.56 -5.48 -17.74
CA CYS A 261 -7.74 -4.08 -17.37
C CYS A 261 -9.21 -3.69 -17.29
N ALA A 262 -9.50 -2.56 -16.65
CA ALA A 262 -10.75 -1.83 -16.81
C ALA A 262 -10.60 -0.83 -17.96
N VAL A 263 -11.65 -0.67 -18.75
CA VAL A 263 -11.72 0.34 -19.81
C VAL A 263 -12.72 1.41 -19.42
N LYS A 264 -12.20 2.60 -19.16
CA LYS A 264 -12.99 3.79 -18.85
C LYS A 264 -13.39 4.49 -20.15
N ILE A 265 -14.67 4.70 -20.33
CA ILE A 265 -15.24 5.33 -21.51
C ILE A 265 -15.86 6.65 -21.09
N THR A 266 -15.43 7.74 -21.70
CA THR A 266 -15.99 9.07 -21.55
C THR A 266 -16.41 9.59 -22.93
N LYS A 267 -17.04 10.76 -22.97
CA LYS A 267 -17.39 11.42 -24.23
C LYS A 267 -16.19 11.66 -25.13
N ASP A 268 -15.04 11.95 -24.53
CA ASP A 268 -13.86 12.46 -25.25
C ASP A 268 -12.77 11.41 -25.44
N LYS A 269 -12.75 10.34 -24.63
CA LYS A 269 -11.70 9.31 -24.71
C LYS A 269 -12.13 7.95 -24.16
N VAL A 270 -11.39 6.94 -24.62
CA VAL A 270 -11.40 5.58 -24.08
C VAL A 270 -10.01 5.30 -23.51
N GLU A 271 -9.94 4.84 -22.27
CA GLU A 271 -8.70 4.62 -21.51
C GLU A 271 -8.69 3.24 -20.89
N ALA A 272 -7.61 2.48 -21.11
CA ALA A 272 -7.36 1.27 -20.33
C ALA A 272 -6.69 1.64 -19.02
N ILE A 273 -7.21 1.15 -17.90
CA ILE A 273 -6.78 1.44 -16.54
C ILE A 273 -6.49 0.10 -15.84
N ASP A 274 -5.34 -0.01 -15.17
CA ASP A 274 -5.06 -1.18 -14.33
C ASP A 274 -6.06 -1.25 -13.17
N TYR A 275 -6.43 -2.46 -12.77
CA TYR A 275 -7.34 -2.65 -11.64
C TYR A 275 -6.82 -2.04 -10.33
N LEU A 276 -5.50 -1.98 -10.14
CA LEU A 276 -4.88 -1.33 -8.98
C LEU A 276 -5.07 0.19 -8.95
N GLU A 277 -5.24 0.81 -10.11
CA GLU A 277 -5.40 2.26 -10.24
C GLU A 277 -6.87 2.71 -10.11
N LEU A 278 -7.81 1.76 -10.05
CA LEU A 278 -9.22 2.06 -9.87
C LEU A 278 -9.48 2.68 -8.50
N GLN A 279 -10.30 3.72 -8.46
CA GLN A 279 -10.69 4.41 -7.22
C GLN A 279 -11.88 3.73 -6.50
N GLY A 280 -12.06 2.45 -6.69
CA GLY A 280 -13.13 1.66 -6.10
C GLY A 280 -12.98 0.19 -6.48
N PHE A 281 -13.98 -0.59 -6.10
CA PHE A 281 -13.96 -2.03 -6.27
C PHE A 281 -14.92 -2.49 -7.35
N VAL A 282 -14.62 -3.66 -7.93
CA VAL A 282 -15.42 -4.30 -8.95
C VAL A 282 -15.63 -5.76 -8.58
N TRP A 283 -16.84 -6.29 -8.78
CA TRP A 283 -17.06 -7.72 -8.68
C TRP A 283 -16.36 -8.45 -9.81
N LYS A 284 -15.65 -9.51 -9.48
CA LYS A 284 -14.94 -10.34 -10.47
C LYS A 284 -15.91 -10.98 -11.47
N ASP A 285 -17.14 -11.24 -11.08
CA ASP A 285 -18.20 -11.74 -11.95
C ASP A 285 -18.59 -10.74 -13.05
N HIS A 286 -18.25 -9.46 -12.90
CA HIS A 286 -18.48 -8.45 -13.94
C HIS A 286 -17.39 -8.42 -15.01
N ILE A 287 -16.32 -9.23 -14.84
CA ILE A 287 -15.22 -9.28 -15.80
C ILE A 287 -15.66 -10.06 -17.04
N ILE A 288 -15.51 -9.39 -18.17
CA ILE A 288 -15.67 -10.02 -19.49
C ILE A 288 -14.46 -10.95 -19.70
N ASN A 289 -14.71 -12.24 -19.88
CA ASN A 289 -13.67 -13.27 -20.10
C ASN A 289 -12.98 -13.08 -21.46
N ARG A 290 -12.30 -11.97 -21.60
CA ARG A 290 -11.56 -11.60 -22.80
C ARG A 290 -10.47 -10.57 -22.43
N VAL A 291 -9.32 -10.70 -23.05
CA VAL A 291 -8.24 -9.71 -22.95
C VAL A 291 -8.59 -8.51 -23.84
N TYR A 292 -8.57 -7.31 -23.24
CA TYR A 292 -8.70 -6.06 -23.99
C TYR A 292 -7.44 -5.85 -24.84
N ARG A 293 -7.65 -5.47 -26.09
CA ARG A 293 -6.60 -5.05 -27.02
C ARG A 293 -7.04 -3.75 -27.65
N ASP A 294 -6.19 -2.74 -27.55
CA ASP A 294 -6.41 -1.48 -28.25
C ASP A 294 -6.19 -1.73 -29.76
N CYS A 295 -7.27 -1.71 -30.51
CA CYS A 295 -7.22 -1.78 -31.96
C CYS A 295 -7.05 -0.34 -32.48
N GLN A 296 -5.82 0.07 -32.74
CA GLN A 296 -5.62 1.23 -33.61
C GLN A 296 -6.21 0.88 -34.99
N LEU A 297 -7.32 1.52 -35.31
CA LEU A 297 -7.83 1.49 -36.68
C LEU A 297 -6.71 2.04 -37.55
N GLN A 298 -6.08 1.18 -38.34
CA GLN A 298 -5.25 1.63 -39.46
C GLN A 298 -6.22 2.27 -40.46
N GLU A 299 -6.16 3.59 -40.57
CA GLU A 299 -6.78 4.33 -41.66
C GLU A 299 -6.21 3.93 -43.02
#